data_65e8941367b7f94dbb4272142713f8e4
#
_entry.id   65e8941367b7f94dbb4272142713f8e4
#
_cell.length_a   1.000
_cell.length_b   1.000
_cell.length_c   1.000
_cell.angle_alpha   90.00
_cell.angle_beta   90.00
_cell.angle_gamma   90.00
#
_symmetry.space_group_name_H-M   'P 1'
#
loop_
_entity.id
_entity.type
_entity.pdbx_description
1 polymer ?
#
loop_
_entity_poly.entity_id
_entity_poly.type
_entity_poly.pdbx_seq_one_letter_code
_entity_poly.pdbx_strand_id
1 'polypeptide(L)'
;MLCYNIAIIKMSWYIILIAIKIEGQLMSVTNKRLTHSDRVFNFLKKQKQPLTAYEILDLLRSEGITAATTVYRALDKLHKDGLIHRIESLNAWTKCCGSHKNKIPVFEICNDCGDVKEHLDQKLTDNIKNLSDRTGFKAYNPVFEIHGLCGNCSSNI
;
A
#
# COMPACT_ATOMS: atom_id res chain seq x y z
N MET A 1 -42.94 28.04 41.64
CA MET A 1 -42.52 27.89 40.23
C MET A 1 -41.05 28.30 40.02
N LEU A 2 -40.11 27.82 40.82
CA LEU A 2 -38.67 28.23 40.69
C LEU A 2 -37.67 27.05 40.66
N CYS A 3 -38.13 25.81 40.65
CA CYS A 3 -37.21 24.65 40.65
C CYS A 3 -36.94 24.07 39.27
N TYR A 4 -37.60 24.52 38.20
CA TYR A 4 -37.46 23.97 36.86
C TYR A 4 -36.29 24.56 36.05
N ASN A 5 -35.79 25.74 36.46
CA ASN A 5 -34.76 26.47 35.69
C ASN A 5 -33.32 26.03 35.99
N ILE A 6 -33.06 25.40 37.14
CA ILE A 6 -31.69 25.04 37.54
C ILE A 6 -31.24 23.73 36.85
N ALA A 7 -32.16 22.84 36.56
CA ALA A 7 -31.86 21.54 35.87
C ALA A 7 -31.51 21.77 34.39
N ILE A 8 -32.18 22.69 33.70
CA ILE A 8 -31.93 22.99 32.29
C ILE A 8 -30.59 23.70 32.11
N ILE A 9 -30.23 24.59 33.03
CA ILE A 9 -28.95 25.31 32.98
C ILE A 9 -27.77 24.31 33.23
N LYS A 10 -27.91 23.37 34.16
CA LYS A 10 -26.88 22.33 34.40
C LYS A 10 -26.72 21.37 33.23
N MET A 11 -27.80 20.95 32.54
CA MET A 11 -27.72 20.14 31.34
C MET A 11 -27.06 20.90 30.17
N SER A 12 -27.34 22.19 30.01
CA SER A 12 -26.71 22.99 28.97
C SER A 12 -25.19 23.13 29.15
N TRP A 13 -24.73 23.32 30.39
CA TRP A 13 -23.30 23.37 30.70
C TRP A 13 -22.60 22.02 30.51
N TYR A 14 -23.27 20.91 30.80
CA TYR A 14 -22.73 19.57 30.60
C TYR A 14 -22.57 19.23 29.12
N ILE A 15 -23.53 19.65 28.27
CA ILE A 15 -23.46 19.51 26.82
C ILE A 15 -22.33 20.38 26.22
N ILE A 16 -22.17 21.61 26.72
CA ILE A 16 -21.09 22.49 26.28
C ILE A 16 -19.71 21.92 26.68
N LEU A 17 -19.58 21.37 27.91
CA LEU A 17 -18.34 20.74 28.36
C LEU A 17 -17.99 19.48 27.55
N ILE A 18 -18.99 18.68 27.16
CA ILE A 18 -18.80 17.52 26.29
C ILE A 18 -18.41 17.96 24.88
N ALA A 19 -19.05 18.99 24.33
CA ALA A 19 -18.72 19.55 23.01
C ALA A 19 -17.27 20.07 22.98
N ILE A 20 -16.85 20.85 23.98
CA ILE A 20 -15.46 21.35 24.10
C ILE A 20 -14.46 20.20 24.25
N LYS A 21 -14.83 19.13 24.97
CA LYS A 21 -13.97 17.96 25.12
C LYS A 21 -13.84 17.13 23.83
N ILE A 22 -14.91 17.07 23.02
CA ILE A 22 -14.91 16.44 21.71
C ILE A 22 -14.10 17.28 20.71
N GLU A 23 -14.24 18.60 20.70
CA GLU A 23 -13.44 19.49 19.85
C GLU A 23 -11.96 19.47 20.23
N GLY A 24 -11.62 19.42 21.53
CA GLY A 24 -10.23 19.25 21.99
C GLY A 24 -9.63 17.90 21.61
N GLN A 25 -10.43 16.85 21.47
CA GLN A 25 -9.97 15.52 21.07
C GLN A 25 -9.85 15.38 19.52
N LEU A 26 -10.63 16.15 18.76
CA LEU A 26 -10.50 16.24 17.30
C LEU A 26 -9.26 17.06 16.85
N MET A 27 -8.76 17.96 17.67
CA MET A 27 -7.58 18.78 17.37
C MET A 27 -6.24 18.09 17.65
N SER A 28 -6.23 16.92 18.27
CA SER A 28 -5.01 16.09 18.41
C SER A 28 -4.85 15.09 17.28
N VAL A 29 -5.30 15.39 16.06
CA VAL A 29 -4.72 14.78 14.87
C VAL A 29 -3.30 15.30 14.80
N THR A 30 -2.41 14.57 15.46
CA THR A 30 -0.97 14.83 15.48
C THR A 30 -0.55 15.09 14.05
N ASN A 31 -0.03 16.27 13.80
CA ASN A 31 0.68 16.64 12.55
C ASN A 31 1.97 15.80 12.51
N LYS A 32 1.78 14.47 12.38
CA LYS A 32 2.86 13.50 12.30
C LYS A 32 3.56 13.77 10.98
N ARG A 33 4.72 14.39 11.06
CA ARG A 33 5.56 14.65 9.89
C ARG A 33 5.71 13.34 9.11
N LEU A 34 5.24 13.32 7.87
CA LEU A 34 5.32 12.15 7.00
C LEU A 34 6.78 11.69 6.88
N THR A 35 7.02 10.42 7.14
CA THR A 35 8.35 9.82 6.93
C THR A 35 8.62 9.68 5.43
N HIS A 36 9.89 9.44 5.05
CA HIS A 36 10.22 9.16 3.66
C HIS A 36 9.46 7.92 3.12
N SER A 37 9.30 6.89 3.95
CA SER A 37 8.50 5.70 3.59
C SER A 37 7.04 6.05 3.34
N ASP A 38 6.43 6.91 4.16
CA ASP A 38 5.05 7.35 3.96
C ASP A 38 4.90 8.12 2.64
N ARG A 39 5.86 8.98 2.30
CA ARG A 39 5.86 9.74 1.03
C ARG A 39 5.96 8.80 -0.17
N VAL A 40 6.95 7.89 -0.17
CA VAL A 40 7.14 6.89 -1.23
C VAL A 40 5.87 6.03 -1.38
N PHE A 41 5.29 5.57 -0.29
CA PHE A 41 4.07 4.76 -0.32
C PHE A 41 2.87 5.53 -0.87
N ASN A 42 2.65 6.75 -0.39
CA ASN A 42 1.55 7.60 -0.86
C ASN A 42 1.70 7.95 -2.34
N PHE A 43 2.92 8.07 -2.82
CA PHE A 43 3.22 8.26 -4.22
C PHE A 43 2.90 7.00 -5.03
N LEU A 44 3.42 5.82 -4.65
CA LEU A 44 3.18 4.54 -5.33
C LEU A 44 1.70 4.17 -5.38
N LYS A 45 0.91 4.51 -4.35
CA LYS A 45 -0.55 4.25 -4.36
C LYS A 45 -1.29 4.95 -5.51
N LYS A 46 -0.77 6.04 -6.01
CA LYS A 46 -1.38 6.84 -7.11
C LYS A 46 -0.96 6.35 -8.49
N GLN A 47 0.10 5.53 -8.57
CA GLN A 47 0.62 5.04 -9.83
C GLN A 47 -0.20 3.86 -10.35
N LYS A 48 -0.33 3.77 -11.66
CA LYS A 48 -0.97 2.65 -12.36
C LYS A 48 0.05 1.60 -12.80
N GLN A 49 1.27 2.05 -13.10
CA GLN A 49 2.37 1.21 -13.55
C GLN A 49 3.43 1.07 -12.46
N PRO A 50 4.18 -0.04 -12.42
CA PRO A 50 5.36 -0.18 -11.56
C PRO A 50 6.40 0.87 -11.93
N LEU A 51 7.16 1.32 -10.93
CA LEU A 51 8.23 2.29 -11.11
C LEU A 51 9.54 1.76 -10.54
N THR A 52 10.63 2.05 -11.23
CA THR A 52 11.99 1.80 -10.73
C THR A 52 12.33 2.75 -9.57
N ALA A 53 13.31 2.40 -8.76
CA ALA A 53 13.75 3.26 -7.66
C ALA A 53 14.27 4.61 -8.13
N TYR A 54 14.86 4.68 -9.32
CA TYR A 54 15.34 5.94 -9.90
C TYR A 54 14.21 6.83 -10.41
N GLU A 55 13.18 6.26 -11.04
CA GLU A 55 11.98 7.01 -11.43
C GLU A 55 11.27 7.59 -10.20
N ILE A 56 11.13 6.78 -9.14
CA ILE A 56 10.58 7.25 -7.87
C ILE A 56 11.41 8.40 -7.29
N LEU A 57 12.75 8.29 -7.32
CA LEU A 57 13.65 9.34 -6.87
C LEU A 57 13.43 10.64 -7.65
N ASP A 58 13.41 10.55 -8.98
CA ASP A 58 13.29 11.72 -9.84
C ASP A 58 11.94 12.45 -9.63
N LEU A 59 10.87 11.68 -9.50
CA LEU A 59 9.53 12.22 -9.27
C LEU A 59 9.34 12.81 -7.85
N LEU A 60 10.09 12.32 -6.85
CA LEU A 60 10.01 12.82 -5.47
C LEU A 60 11.10 13.82 -5.07
N ARG A 61 11.96 14.26 -6.02
CA ARG A 61 12.99 15.28 -5.75
C ARG A 61 12.39 16.60 -5.24
N SER A 62 11.29 17.02 -5.84
CA SER A 62 10.56 18.23 -5.42
C SER A 62 9.94 18.13 -4.02
N GLU A 63 9.71 16.90 -3.55
CA GLU A 63 9.21 16.63 -2.20
C GLU A 63 10.33 16.45 -1.15
N GLY A 64 11.59 16.72 -1.54
CA GLY A 64 12.74 16.71 -0.65
C GLY A 64 13.41 15.34 -0.49
N ILE A 65 13.13 14.37 -1.36
CA ILE A 65 13.87 13.09 -1.44
C ILE A 65 14.91 13.21 -2.55
N THR A 66 16.17 13.46 -2.17
CA THR A 66 17.25 13.77 -3.13
C THR A 66 18.28 12.64 -3.27
N ALA A 67 18.29 11.66 -2.36
CA ALA A 67 19.27 10.59 -2.33
C ALA A 67 18.62 9.22 -2.66
N ALA A 68 19.20 8.48 -3.60
CA ALA A 68 18.75 7.15 -3.98
C ALA A 68 18.72 6.18 -2.78
N THR A 69 19.69 6.27 -1.87
CA THR A 69 19.74 5.45 -0.65
C THR A 69 18.52 5.65 0.24
N THR A 70 17.91 6.85 0.26
CA THR A 70 16.69 7.15 1.00
C THR A 70 15.50 6.41 0.37
N VAL A 71 15.41 6.39 -0.97
CA VAL A 71 14.37 5.67 -1.69
C VAL A 71 14.49 4.16 -1.44
N TYR A 72 15.69 3.58 -1.61
CA TYR A 72 15.90 2.15 -1.38
C TYR A 72 15.55 1.72 0.06
N ARG A 73 15.96 2.49 1.08
CA ARG A 73 15.59 2.20 2.47
C ARG A 73 14.08 2.27 2.70
N ALA A 74 13.40 3.22 2.05
CA ALA A 74 11.95 3.33 2.13
C ALA A 74 11.27 2.13 1.45
N LEU A 75 11.72 1.73 0.26
CA LEU A 75 11.21 0.58 -0.48
C LEU A 75 11.43 -0.72 0.28
N ASP A 76 12.64 -0.96 0.82
CA ASP A 76 12.93 -2.15 1.62
C ASP A 76 12.01 -2.25 2.85
N LYS A 77 11.80 -1.12 3.54
CA LYS A 77 10.88 -1.08 4.68
C LYS A 77 9.46 -1.42 4.26
N LEU A 78 8.94 -0.76 3.21
CA LEU A 78 7.57 -0.96 2.72
C LEU A 78 7.35 -2.39 2.21
N HIS A 79 8.36 -2.99 1.59
CA HIS A 79 8.33 -4.38 1.13
C HIS A 79 8.28 -5.35 2.31
N LYS A 80 9.11 -5.16 3.33
CA LYS A 80 9.09 -5.94 4.57
C LYS A 80 7.75 -5.82 5.31
N ASP A 81 7.16 -4.64 5.27
CA ASP A 81 5.84 -4.36 5.86
C ASP A 81 4.68 -4.94 4.99
N GLY A 82 4.97 -5.55 3.81
CA GLY A 82 3.98 -6.14 2.89
C GLY A 82 3.07 -5.12 2.20
N LEU A 83 3.50 -3.85 2.12
CA LEU A 83 2.72 -2.77 1.53
C LEU A 83 2.96 -2.59 0.03
N ILE A 84 4.09 -3.07 -0.46
CA ILE A 84 4.50 -3.02 -1.87
C ILE A 84 5.13 -4.34 -2.29
N HIS A 85 5.15 -4.58 -3.62
CA HIS A 85 5.84 -5.68 -4.25
C HIS A 85 6.92 -5.19 -5.17
N ARG A 86 7.98 -5.98 -5.28
CA ARG A 86 8.99 -5.83 -6.32
C ARG A 86 8.62 -6.74 -7.48
N ILE A 87 8.61 -6.19 -8.68
CA ILE A 87 8.51 -6.94 -9.94
C ILE A 87 9.95 -7.14 -10.41
N GLU A 88 10.45 -8.36 -10.29
CA GLU A 88 11.88 -8.66 -10.50
C GLU A 88 12.29 -8.47 -11.97
N SER A 89 11.44 -8.92 -12.92
CA SER A 89 11.70 -8.79 -14.35
C SER A 89 11.81 -7.35 -14.83
N LEU A 90 11.10 -6.41 -14.17
CA LEU A 90 11.11 -4.99 -14.49
C LEU A 90 12.05 -4.18 -13.60
N ASN A 91 12.62 -4.80 -12.56
CA ASN A 91 13.36 -4.10 -11.49
C ASN A 91 12.57 -2.88 -10.95
N ALA A 92 11.26 -3.04 -10.80
CA ALA A 92 10.33 -1.97 -10.46
C ALA A 92 9.46 -2.36 -9.26
N TRP A 93 8.77 -1.37 -8.70
CA TRP A 93 7.98 -1.51 -7.49
C TRP A 93 6.54 -1.11 -7.75
N THR A 94 5.60 -1.87 -7.19
CA THR A 94 4.17 -1.59 -7.27
C THR A 94 3.53 -1.72 -5.89
N LYS A 95 2.37 -1.05 -5.72
CA LYS A 95 1.59 -1.19 -4.49
C LYS A 95 1.00 -2.59 -4.37
N CYS A 96 0.89 -3.11 -3.16
CA CYS A 96 0.15 -4.33 -2.87
C CYS A 96 -1.37 -4.09 -3.02
N CYS A 97 -2.10 -5.07 -3.56
CA CYS A 97 -3.56 -5.02 -3.68
C CYS A 97 -4.29 -5.14 -2.32
N GLY A 98 -3.60 -5.58 -1.27
CA GLY A 98 -4.16 -5.76 0.08
C GLY A 98 -3.58 -6.95 0.83
N SER A 99 -4.35 -7.51 1.78
CA SER A 99 -3.89 -8.66 2.57
C SER A 99 -3.88 -9.95 1.74
N HIS A 100 -2.73 -10.59 1.62
CA HIS A 100 -2.57 -11.83 0.86
C HIS A 100 -3.10 -13.08 1.58
N LYS A 101 -3.31 -13.05 2.90
CA LYS A 101 -3.83 -14.18 3.70
C LYS A 101 -3.17 -15.53 3.34
N ASN A 102 -1.84 -15.57 3.31
CA ASN A 102 -1.04 -16.74 2.94
C ASN A 102 -1.15 -17.19 1.46
N LYS A 103 -1.66 -16.33 0.57
CA LYS A 103 -1.66 -16.57 -0.87
C LYS A 103 -0.39 -16.02 -1.51
N ILE A 104 0.04 -16.70 -2.57
CA ILE A 104 1.19 -16.27 -3.37
C ILE A 104 0.71 -15.27 -4.41
N PRO A 105 1.29 -14.07 -4.48
CA PRO A 105 0.94 -13.10 -5.50
C PRO A 105 1.41 -13.55 -6.88
N VAL A 106 0.55 -13.36 -7.87
CA VAL A 106 0.81 -13.58 -9.30
C VAL A 106 0.64 -12.28 -10.03
N PHE A 107 1.65 -11.86 -10.76
CA PHE A 107 1.63 -10.63 -11.56
C PHE A 107 1.50 -10.96 -13.04
N GLU A 108 0.44 -10.49 -13.68
CA GLU A 108 0.32 -10.46 -15.14
C GLU A 108 0.92 -9.15 -15.64
N ILE A 109 1.92 -9.25 -16.52
CA ILE A 109 2.69 -8.11 -17.03
C ILE A 109 2.47 -8.03 -18.54
N CYS A 110 1.89 -6.93 -18.99
CA CYS A 110 1.71 -6.69 -20.42
C CYS A 110 3.01 -6.15 -21.02
N ASN A 111 3.55 -6.86 -22.01
CA ASN A 111 4.80 -6.48 -22.67
C ASN A 111 4.64 -5.29 -23.62
N ASP A 112 3.41 -4.91 -23.97
CA ASP A 112 3.14 -3.79 -24.88
C ASP A 112 2.90 -2.49 -24.11
N CYS A 113 1.89 -2.46 -23.23
CA CYS A 113 1.53 -1.22 -22.51
C CYS A 113 2.14 -1.10 -21.10
N GLY A 114 2.85 -2.13 -20.61
CA GLY A 114 3.45 -2.11 -19.28
C GLY A 114 2.46 -2.22 -18.11
N ASP A 115 1.16 -2.51 -18.39
CA ASP A 115 0.16 -2.71 -17.33
C ASP A 115 0.51 -3.95 -16.51
N VAL A 116 0.38 -3.83 -15.19
CA VAL A 116 0.65 -4.92 -14.25
C VAL A 116 -0.55 -5.14 -13.36
N LYS A 117 -1.07 -6.37 -13.35
CA LYS A 117 -2.19 -6.79 -12.51
C LYS A 117 -1.77 -7.84 -11.51
N GLU A 118 -2.11 -7.62 -10.26
CA GLU A 118 -1.87 -8.58 -9.18
C GLU A 118 -3.11 -9.46 -8.97
N HIS A 119 -2.90 -10.77 -8.96
CA HIS A 119 -3.91 -11.79 -8.68
C HIS A 119 -3.52 -12.63 -7.47
N LEU A 120 -4.54 -13.06 -6.71
CA LEU A 120 -4.40 -13.93 -5.55
C LEU A 120 -5.27 -15.18 -5.76
N ASP A 121 -4.70 -16.24 -6.34
CA ASP A 121 -5.39 -17.50 -6.59
C ASP A 121 -5.02 -18.56 -5.54
N GLN A 122 -6.04 -19.18 -4.92
CA GLN A 122 -5.82 -20.18 -3.87
C GLN A 122 -5.33 -21.51 -4.46
N LYS A 123 -5.89 -21.94 -5.61
CA LYS A 123 -5.52 -23.23 -6.23
C LYS A 123 -4.07 -23.19 -6.70
N LEU A 124 -3.65 -22.09 -7.31
CA LEU A 124 -2.26 -21.91 -7.73
C LEU A 124 -1.32 -21.91 -6.51
N THR A 125 -1.71 -21.21 -5.45
CA THR A 125 -0.94 -21.22 -4.18
C THR A 125 -0.77 -22.63 -3.64
N ASP A 126 -1.84 -23.42 -3.61
CA ASP A 126 -1.81 -24.79 -3.10
C ASP A 126 -0.97 -25.71 -4.00
N ASN A 127 -1.06 -25.56 -5.32
CA ASN A 127 -0.25 -26.33 -6.27
C ASN A 127 1.26 -26.06 -6.10
N ILE A 128 1.63 -24.82 -5.86
CA ILE A 128 3.02 -24.43 -5.63
C ILE A 128 3.53 -24.98 -4.29
N LYS A 129 2.73 -24.89 -3.24
CA LYS A 129 3.07 -25.50 -1.94
C LYS A 129 3.27 -27.01 -2.07
N ASN A 130 2.34 -27.71 -2.75
CA ASN A 130 2.44 -29.13 -3.00
C ASN A 130 3.69 -29.51 -3.81
N LEU A 131 4.08 -28.68 -4.77
CA LEU A 131 5.33 -28.87 -5.51
C LEU A 131 6.54 -28.73 -4.60
N SER A 132 6.59 -27.69 -3.80
CA SER A 132 7.67 -27.41 -2.85
C SER A 132 7.81 -28.56 -1.83
N ASP A 133 6.68 -29.04 -1.29
CA ASP A 133 6.66 -30.15 -0.34
C ASP A 133 7.21 -31.45 -0.95
N ARG A 134 6.80 -31.76 -2.19
CA ARG A 134 7.28 -32.96 -2.90
C ARG A 134 8.77 -32.91 -3.23
N THR A 135 9.32 -31.74 -3.49
CA THR A 135 10.73 -31.55 -3.84
C THR A 135 11.62 -31.27 -2.62
N GLY A 136 11.04 -31.05 -1.44
CA GLY A 136 11.74 -30.57 -0.25
C GLY A 136 12.28 -29.14 -0.35
N PHE A 137 11.83 -28.38 -1.38
CA PHE A 137 12.26 -27.01 -1.60
C PHE A 137 11.55 -26.06 -0.65
N LYS A 138 12.28 -25.23 0.07
CA LYS A 138 11.73 -24.21 0.98
C LYS A 138 11.68 -22.87 0.25
N ALA A 139 10.52 -22.48 -0.25
CA ALA A 139 10.31 -21.18 -0.85
C ALA A 139 10.16 -20.09 0.23
N TYR A 140 10.92 -19.00 0.10
CA TYR A 140 10.82 -17.80 0.92
C TYR A 140 10.26 -16.67 0.05
N ASN A 141 9.07 -16.14 0.42
CA ASN A 141 8.40 -15.04 -0.31
C ASN A 141 8.25 -15.33 -1.83
N PRO A 142 7.59 -16.43 -2.21
CA PRO A 142 7.41 -16.76 -3.61
C PRO A 142 6.57 -15.70 -4.32
N VAL A 143 6.97 -15.32 -5.54
CA VAL A 143 6.29 -14.41 -6.44
C VAL A 143 6.26 -15.04 -7.82
N PHE A 144 5.16 -14.88 -8.56
CA PHE A 144 5.04 -15.35 -9.93
C PHE A 144 4.80 -14.19 -10.86
N GLU A 145 5.52 -14.18 -11.96
CA GLU A 145 5.40 -13.20 -13.02
C GLU A 145 5.04 -13.90 -14.33
N ILE A 146 3.96 -13.46 -14.97
CA ILE A 146 3.46 -13.98 -16.24
C ILE A 146 3.53 -12.84 -17.25
N HIS A 147 4.32 -13.01 -18.29
CA HIS A 147 4.50 -12.05 -19.35
C HIS A 147 3.61 -12.37 -20.54
N GLY A 148 2.95 -11.35 -21.14
CA GLY A 148 2.06 -11.52 -22.26
C GLY A 148 1.47 -10.20 -22.75
N LEU A 149 0.29 -10.26 -23.33
CA LEU A 149 -0.48 -9.09 -23.76
C LEU A 149 -1.78 -9.01 -22.98
N CYS A 150 -2.12 -7.84 -22.48
CA CYS A 150 -3.44 -7.63 -21.87
C CYS A 150 -4.56 -7.66 -22.93
N GLY A 151 -5.82 -7.80 -22.48
CA GLY A 151 -6.96 -7.89 -23.39
C GLY A 151 -7.08 -6.71 -24.38
N ASN A 152 -6.67 -5.50 -23.96
CA ASN A 152 -6.70 -4.33 -24.85
C ASN A 152 -5.61 -4.39 -25.93
N CYS A 153 -4.41 -4.88 -25.58
CA CYS A 153 -3.31 -4.97 -26.55
C CYS A 153 -3.43 -6.17 -27.46
N SER A 154 -3.98 -7.30 -26.96
CA SER A 154 -4.18 -8.52 -27.78
C SER A 154 -5.30 -8.38 -28.82
N SER A 155 -6.28 -7.50 -28.61
CA SER A 155 -7.36 -7.25 -29.58
C SER A 155 -6.94 -6.38 -30.77
N ASN A 156 -5.72 -5.84 -30.76
CA ASN A 156 -5.16 -5.00 -31.83
C ASN A 156 -4.18 -5.76 -32.74
N ILE A 157 -4.06 -7.09 -32.58
CA ILE A 157 -3.28 -7.99 -33.41
C ILE A 157 -4.24 -8.73 -34.35
#